data_d0c416b4963fdf4d10963d362ff1a7db
#
_entry.id   d0c416b4963fdf4d10963d362ff1a7db
#
_cell.length_a   1.000
_cell.length_b   1.000
_cell.length_c   1.000
_cell.angle_alpha   90.00
_cell.angle_beta   90.00
_cell.angle_gamma   90.00
#
_symmetry.space_group_name_H-M   'P 1'
#
loop_
_entity.id
_entity.type
_entity.pdbx_description
1 polymer ?
#
loop_
_entity_poly.entity_id
_entity_poly.type
_entity_poly.pdbx_seq_one_letter_code
_entity_poly.pdbx_strand_id
1 'polypeptide(L)'
;MDDGLQNPSLVKDFTLAVVDGRRGIGNSEVFPAGPLRAPLGVQLAKTDALLVVGEERGAQEVVAAATARGLPVFHARLVPDVAAVADLKPRKVLAFAGIGDPEKFFTTAEAAGLALAQRRTFPDHHVFTAEEAAALVMAAEHDGLALLTTEKDRARMAGQPVLAALAAKSHVLPVRMLVDEIDALRAQVLGARSR
;
A
#
# COMPACT_ATOMS: atom_id res chain seq x y z
N MET A 1 -14.67 8.06 2.48
CA MET A 1 -14.53 7.28 3.74
C MET A 1 -13.69 6.06 3.41
N ASP A 2 -12.67 5.81 4.17
CA ASP A 2 -11.85 4.60 4.09
C ASP A 2 -12.44 3.52 5.02
N ASP A 3 -12.32 2.22 4.63
CA ASP A 3 -12.84 1.05 5.38
C ASP A 3 -14.33 1.16 5.78
N GLY A 4 -15.13 1.74 4.91
CA GLY A 4 -16.52 2.08 5.20
C GLY A 4 -17.57 1.10 4.68
N LEU A 5 -17.20 0.00 4.02
CA LEU A 5 -18.15 -0.89 3.33
C LEU A 5 -19.25 -1.41 4.27
N GLN A 6 -18.88 -1.87 5.47
CA GLN A 6 -19.81 -2.44 6.46
C GLN A 6 -20.47 -1.38 7.37
N ASN A 7 -20.09 -0.11 7.27
CA ASN A 7 -20.64 0.94 8.13
C ASN A 7 -22.08 1.31 7.65
N PRO A 8 -23.13 1.08 8.47
CA PRO A 8 -24.51 1.38 8.10
C PRO A 8 -24.91 2.83 8.41
N SER A 9 -24.09 3.61 9.11
CA SER A 9 -24.45 4.95 9.61
C SER A 9 -24.38 6.03 8.52
N LEU A 10 -23.81 5.71 7.35
CA LEU A 10 -23.69 6.64 6.23
C LEU A 10 -24.33 6.04 4.97
N VAL A 11 -25.14 6.86 4.30
CA VAL A 11 -25.57 6.57 2.93
C VAL A 11 -24.34 6.75 2.03
N LYS A 12 -24.13 5.79 1.13
CA LYS A 12 -23.01 5.77 0.19
C LYS A 12 -23.56 5.96 -1.22
N ASP A 13 -23.15 7.02 -1.89
CA ASP A 13 -23.54 7.26 -3.29
C ASP A 13 -22.78 6.30 -4.22
N PHE A 14 -21.54 5.93 -3.86
CA PHE A 14 -20.71 4.99 -4.61
C PHE A 14 -19.76 4.24 -3.67
N THR A 15 -19.68 2.94 -3.85
CA THR A 15 -18.81 2.06 -3.08
C THR A 15 -17.81 1.38 -4.00
N LEU A 16 -16.54 1.76 -3.87
CA LEU A 16 -15.41 1.13 -4.54
C LEU A 16 -14.74 0.13 -3.59
N ALA A 17 -14.86 -1.16 -3.87
CA ALA A 17 -14.10 -2.18 -3.17
C ALA A 17 -12.69 -2.25 -3.75
N VAL A 18 -11.67 -2.21 -2.89
CA VAL A 18 -10.26 -2.26 -3.30
C VAL A 18 -9.67 -3.58 -2.84
N VAL A 19 -9.00 -4.30 -3.73
CA VAL A 19 -8.32 -5.56 -3.44
C VAL A 19 -6.87 -5.51 -3.90
N ASP A 20 -5.97 -6.04 -3.07
CA ASP A 20 -4.58 -6.28 -3.48
C ASP A 20 -4.55 -7.46 -4.46
N GLY A 21 -4.08 -7.23 -5.69
CA GLY A 21 -4.10 -8.23 -6.75
C GLY A 21 -3.29 -9.48 -6.44
N ARG A 22 -2.24 -9.36 -5.62
CA ARG A 22 -1.38 -10.49 -5.24
C ARG A 22 -1.99 -11.31 -4.09
N ARG A 23 -2.58 -10.66 -3.09
CA ARG A 23 -3.16 -11.30 -1.90
C ARG A 23 -4.59 -11.78 -2.13
N GLY A 24 -5.35 -11.06 -2.96
CA GLY A 24 -6.76 -11.33 -3.19
C GLY A 24 -7.58 -11.24 -1.91
N ILE A 25 -8.42 -12.25 -1.71
CA ILE A 25 -9.29 -12.40 -0.55
C ILE A 25 -8.83 -13.53 0.41
N GLY A 26 -7.56 -13.96 0.29
CA GLY A 26 -6.96 -14.99 1.12
C GLY A 26 -7.64 -16.36 0.92
N ASN A 27 -8.08 -16.97 2.02
CA ASN A 27 -8.81 -18.26 1.99
C ASN A 27 -10.33 -18.09 1.80
N SER A 28 -10.81 -16.89 1.48
CA SER A 28 -12.23 -16.55 1.25
C SER A 28 -13.14 -16.71 2.47
N GLU A 29 -12.58 -17.01 3.64
CA GLU A 29 -13.32 -17.22 4.88
C GLU A 29 -13.53 -15.88 5.63
N VAL A 30 -14.58 -15.85 6.45
CA VAL A 30 -14.91 -14.72 7.31
C VAL A 30 -14.14 -14.82 8.63
N PHE A 31 -13.75 -13.67 9.17
CA PHE A 31 -13.11 -13.60 10.49
C PHE A 31 -13.93 -14.37 11.57
N PRO A 32 -13.27 -15.17 12.45
CA PRO A 32 -11.81 -15.30 12.63
C PRO A 32 -11.13 -16.36 11.75
N ALA A 33 -11.85 -17.11 10.92
CA ALA A 33 -11.31 -18.18 10.09
C ALA A 33 -10.52 -17.66 8.88
N GLY A 34 -10.79 -16.42 8.44
CA GLY A 34 -10.12 -15.76 7.32
C GLY A 34 -10.18 -14.24 7.37
N PRO A 35 -9.74 -13.56 6.31
CA PRO A 35 -9.56 -12.12 6.30
C PRO A 35 -10.85 -11.33 6.03
N LEU A 36 -11.92 -11.98 5.58
CA LEU A 36 -13.14 -11.27 5.20
C LEU A 36 -13.94 -10.83 6.44
N ARG A 37 -14.53 -9.63 6.39
CA ARG A 37 -15.42 -9.12 7.44
C ARG A 37 -16.83 -9.64 7.33
N ALA A 38 -17.24 -10.07 6.12
CA ALA A 38 -18.54 -10.69 5.83
C ALA A 38 -18.36 -11.61 4.62
N PRO A 39 -19.30 -12.55 4.35
CA PRO A 39 -19.26 -13.39 3.16
C PRO A 39 -19.08 -12.56 1.88
N LEU A 40 -18.24 -13.02 0.95
CA LEU A 40 -17.91 -12.28 -0.27
C LEU A 40 -19.16 -11.79 -1.01
N GLY A 41 -20.16 -12.67 -1.16
CA GLY A 41 -21.40 -12.32 -1.83
C GLY A 41 -22.17 -11.17 -1.20
N VAL A 42 -22.12 -11.05 0.14
CA VAL A 42 -22.75 -9.94 0.89
C VAL A 42 -21.97 -8.64 0.68
N GLN A 43 -20.64 -8.71 0.64
CA GLN A 43 -19.80 -7.54 0.39
C GLN A 43 -19.98 -7.03 -1.04
N LEU A 44 -19.95 -7.91 -2.04
CA LEU A 44 -20.15 -7.53 -3.44
C LEU A 44 -21.55 -6.99 -3.72
N ALA A 45 -22.58 -7.43 -2.97
CA ALA A 45 -23.94 -6.87 -3.09
C ALA A 45 -24.05 -5.38 -2.66
N LYS A 46 -23.04 -4.87 -1.92
CA LYS A 46 -22.93 -3.47 -1.48
C LYS A 46 -21.85 -2.70 -2.23
N THR A 47 -21.31 -3.28 -3.29
CA THR A 47 -20.18 -2.74 -4.05
C THR A 47 -20.69 -2.31 -5.43
N ASP A 48 -20.31 -1.11 -5.86
CA ASP A 48 -20.65 -0.58 -7.19
C ASP A 48 -19.53 -0.87 -8.21
N ALA A 49 -18.29 -0.97 -7.76
CA ALA A 49 -17.15 -1.33 -8.59
C ALA A 49 -16.03 -1.99 -7.78
N LEU A 50 -15.21 -2.80 -8.44
CA LEU A 50 -14.00 -3.40 -7.89
C LEU A 50 -12.76 -2.71 -8.47
N LEU A 51 -11.76 -2.40 -7.63
CA LEU A 51 -10.44 -1.94 -8.04
C LEU A 51 -9.37 -2.96 -7.62
N VAL A 52 -8.68 -3.54 -8.57
CA VAL A 52 -7.55 -4.46 -8.33
C VAL A 52 -6.25 -3.67 -8.38
N VAL A 53 -5.46 -3.74 -7.31
CA VAL A 53 -4.18 -3.01 -7.21
C VAL A 53 -3.01 -3.97 -7.36
N GLY A 54 -2.24 -3.80 -8.43
CA GLY A 54 -1.10 -4.65 -8.79
C GLY A 54 -1.51 -5.84 -9.67
N GLU A 55 -0.61 -6.84 -9.77
CA GLU A 55 -0.84 -8.02 -10.60
C GLU A 55 -1.96 -8.91 -10.04
N GLU A 56 -2.89 -9.32 -10.87
CA GLU A 56 -4.10 -10.07 -10.50
C GLU A 56 -3.84 -11.56 -10.17
N ARG A 57 -2.68 -11.92 -9.62
CA ARG A 57 -2.32 -13.33 -9.37
C ARG A 57 -3.11 -14.01 -8.26
N GLY A 58 -3.59 -13.25 -7.28
CA GLY A 58 -4.36 -13.76 -6.14
C GLY A 58 -5.81 -13.30 -6.12
N ALA A 59 -6.22 -12.42 -7.04
CA ALA A 59 -7.54 -11.79 -7.02
C ALA A 59 -8.55 -12.40 -8.01
N GLN A 60 -8.19 -13.48 -8.72
CA GLN A 60 -9.04 -14.07 -9.77
C GLN A 60 -10.43 -14.46 -9.25
N GLU A 61 -10.53 -14.99 -8.03
CA GLU A 61 -11.81 -15.41 -7.45
C GLU A 61 -12.73 -14.21 -7.25
N VAL A 62 -12.25 -13.14 -6.63
CA VAL A 62 -13.07 -11.94 -6.39
C VAL A 62 -13.39 -11.21 -7.69
N VAL A 63 -12.50 -11.18 -8.66
CA VAL A 63 -12.72 -10.62 -10.00
C VAL A 63 -13.81 -11.40 -10.73
N ALA A 64 -13.73 -12.73 -10.75
CA ALA A 64 -14.75 -13.59 -11.35
C ALA A 64 -16.11 -13.40 -10.67
N ALA A 65 -16.14 -13.33 -9.32
CA ALA A 65 -17.36 -13.12 -8.57
C ALA A 65 -17.98 -11.73 -8.80
N ALA A 66 -17.16 -10.69 -8.96
CA ALA A 66 -17.61 -9.33 -9.29
C ALA A 66 -18.16 -9.27 -10.73
N THR A 67 -17.43 -9.83 -11.69
CA THR A 67 -17.83 -9.89 -13.09
C THR A 67 -19.14 -10.66 -13.30
N ALA A 68 -19.31 -11.80 -12.61
CA ALA A 68 -20.54 -12.56 -12.64
C ALA A 68 -21.78 -11.79 -12.12
N ARG A 69 -21.56 -10.73 -11.33
CA ARG A 69 -22.59 -9.79 -10.86
C ARG A 69 -22.76 -8.56 -11.75
N GLY A 70 -22.00 -8.47 -12.84
CA GLY A 70 -22.01 -7.30 -13.71
C GLY A 70 -21.33 -6.07 -13.10
N LEU A 71 -20.54 -6.24 -12.04
CA LEU A 71 -19.78 -5.12 -11.46
C LEU A 71 -18.59 -4.79 -12.37
N PRO A 72 -18.35 -3.51 -12.66
CA PRO A 72 -17.14 -3.10 -13.36
C PRO A 72 -15.91 -3.38 -12.51
N VAL A 73 -14.86 -3.85 -13.16
CA VAL A 73 -13.56 -4.12 -12.56
C VAL A 73 -12.55 -3.17 -13.19
N PHE A 74 -11.85 -2.45 -12.34
CA PHE A 74 -10.79 -1.52 -12.72
C PHE A 74 -9.45 -2.02 -12.21
N HIS A 75 -8.37 -1.62 -12.90
CA HIS A 75 -7.01 -2.00 -12.52
C HIS A 75 -6.19 -0.77 -12.16
N ALA A 76 -5.31 -0.94 -11.19
CA ALA A 76 -4.39 0.09 -10.74
C ALA A 76 -3.04 -0.49 -10.38
N ARG A 77 -2.01 0.34 -10.44
CA ARG A 77 -0.66 0.01 -9.98
C ARG A 77 -0.08 1.13 -9.12
N LEU A 78 0.79 0.76 -8.19
CA LEU A 78 1.56 1.73 -7.44
C LEU A 78 2.86 2.04 -8.20
N VAL A 79 3.09 3.31 -8.45
CA VAL A 79 4.28 3.79 -9.18
C VAL A 79 5.08 4.70 -8.25
N PRO A 80 6.37 4.41 -8.05
CA PRO A 80 7.26 5.26 -7.29
C PRO A 80 7.43 6.63 -7.94
N ASP A 81 7.67 7.65 -7.12
CA ASP A 81 7.98 8.99 -7.59
C ASP A 81 9.33 8.99 -8.32
N VAL A 82 9.34 9.49 -9.55
CA VAL A 82 10.51 9.46 -10.44
C VAL A 82 11.66 10.30 -9.91
N ALA A 83 11.39 11.44 -9.29
CA ALA A 83 12.42 12.32 -8.75
C ALA A 83 13.08 11.68 -7.53
N ALA A 84 12.30 11.12 -6.60
CA ALA A 84 12.83 10.41 -5.43
C ALA A 84 13.69 9.20 -5.84
N VAL A 85 13.29 8.48 -6.89
CA VAL A 85 14.10 7.38 -7.45
C VAL A 85 15.40 7.90 -8.07
N ALA A 86 15.35 8.99 -8.84
CA ALA A 86 16.52 9.54 -9.52
C ALA A 86 17.62 9.96 -8.52
N ASP A 87 17.25 10.57 -7.39
CA ASP A 87 18.17 11.00 -6.33
C ASP A 87 18.88 9.82 -5.65
N LEU A 88 18.25 8.65 -5.62
CA LEU A 88 18.77 7.46 -4.94
C LEU A 88 19.47 6.47 -5.86
N LYS A 89 19.19 6.50 -7.17
CA LYS A 89 19.81 5.55 -8.14
C LYS A 89 21.34 5.45 -8.09
N PRO A 90 22.11 6.54 -7.89
CA PRO A 90 23.56 6.47 -7.82
C PRO A 90 24.10 5.85 -6.53
N ARG A 91 23.24 5.56 -5.55
CA ARG A 91 23.60 5.17 -4.19
C ARG A 91 23.16 3.75 -3.89
N LYS A 92 23.95 3.05 -3.10
CA LYS A 92 23.48 1.82 -2.43
C LYS A 92 22.58 2.21 -1.26
N VAL A 93 21.56 1.43 -1.02
CA VAL A 93 20.48 1.78 -0.10
C VAL A 93 20.34 0.74 1.02
N LEU A 94 20.20 1.22 2.26
CA LEU A 94 19.61 0.47 3.37
C LEU A 94 18.12 0.85 3.45
N ALA A 95 17.26 -0.10 3.04
CA ALA A 95 15.82 0.08 3.09
C ALA A 95 15.26 -0.52 4.38
N PHE A 96 14.37 0.22 5.07
CA PHE A 96 13.71 -0.28 6.28
C PHE A 96 12.22 0.07 6.27
N ALA A 97 11.39 -0.83 6.83
CA ALA A 97 9.95 -0.64 6.87
C ALA A 97 9.28 -1.38 8.03
N GLY A 98 8.35 -0.69 8.72
CA GLY A 98 7.46 -1.21 9.76
C GLY A 98 5.99 -1.13 9.33
N ILE A 99 5.67 -1.75 8.20
CA ILE A 99 4.33 -1.80 7.60
C ILE A 99 3.89 -3.25 7.38
N GLY A 100 2.61 -3.49 7.17
CA GLY A 100 2.04 -4.84 7.02
C GLY A 100 2.53 -5.66 5.82
N ASP A 101 3.19 -5.03 4.82
CA ASP A 101 3.82 -5.72 3.69
C ASP A 101 5.15 -5.05 3.30
N PRO A 102 6.23 -5.28 4.09
CA PRO A 102 7.54 -4.72 3.80
C PRO A 102 8.13 -5.22 2.47
N GLU A 103 7.87 -6.48 2.11
CA GLU A 103 8.37 -7.05 0.86
C GLU A 103 7.83 -6.34 -0.38
N LYS A 104 6.58 -5.89 -0.35
CA LYS A 104 6.02 -5.07 -1.43
C LYS A 104 6.78 -3.76 -1.60
N PHE A 105 7.15 -3.12 -0.50
CA PHE A 105 7.97 -1.89 -0.52
C PHE A 105 9.36 -2.16 -1.11
N PHE A 106 10.06 -3.20 -0.67
CA PHE A 106 11.39 -3.55 -1.17
C PHE A 106 11.35 -3.89 -2.67
N THR A 107 10.42 -4.76 -3.07
CA THR A 107 10.23 -5.12 -4.49
C THR A 107 9.91 -3.90 -5.36
N THR A 108 9.09 -2.97 -4.86
CA THR A 108 8.77 -1.72 -5.56
C THR A 108 10.00 -0.84 -5.74
N ALA A 109 10.85 -0.73 -4.72
CA ALA A 109 12.09 0.04 -4.79
C ALA A 109 13.09 -0.58 -5.79
N GLU A 110 13.25 -1.90 -5.78
CA GLU A 110 14.12 -2.62 -6.72
C GLU A 110 13.61 -2.56 -8.16
N ALA A 111 12.31 -2.74 -8.37
CA ALA A 111 11.67 -2.60 -9.69
C ALA A 111 11.83 -1.17 -10.26
N ALA A 112 11.95 -0.16 -9.39
CA ALA A 112 12.28 1.21 -9.77
C ALA A 112 13.77 1.40 -10.10
N GLY A 113 14.61 0.39 -9.88
CA GLY A 113 16.04 0.39 -10.19
C GLY A 113 16.93 0.88 -9.04
N LEU A 114 16.45 0.85 -7.79
CA LEU A 114 17.28 1.15 -6.62
C LEU A 114 18.10 -0.06 -6.20
N ALA A 115 19.35 0.17 -5.83
CA ALA A 115 20.30 -0.87 -5.38
C ALA A 115 20.17 -1.08 -3.85
N LEU A 116 19.28 -1.99 -3.42
CA LEU A 116 19.07 -2.33 -2.02
C LEU A 116 20.20 -3.24 -1.52
N ALA A 117 21.19 -2.65 -0.84
CA ALA A 117 22.31 -3.38 -0.24
C ALA A 117 21.89 -4.06 1.06
N GLN A 118 21.00 -3.44 1.84
CA GLN A 118 20.45 -4.01 3.07
C GLN A 118 18.95 -3.77 3.16
N ARG A 119 18.24 -4.72 3.77
CA ARG A 119 16.82 -4.63 4.11
C ARG A 119 16.63 -4.87 5.59
N ARG A 120 15.81 -4.07 6.25
CA ARG A 120 15.42 -4.20 7.66
C ARG A 120 13.91 -4.16 7.77
N THR A 121 13.34 -5.24 8.28
CA THR A 121 11.90 -5.39 8.48
C THR A 121 11.58 -5.22 9.96
N PHE A 122 10.53 -4.46 10.25
CA PHE A 122 9.97 -4.28 11.58
C PHE A 122 8.51 -4.73 11.57
N PRO A 123 7.92 -5.03 12.74
CA PRO A 123 6.49 -5.35 12.86
C PRO A 123 5.60 -4.24 12.26
N ASP A 124 4.37 -4.61 11.86
CA ASP A 124 3.42 -3.60 11.39
C ASP A 124 3.10 -2.59 12.50
N HIS A 125 2.96 -1.34 12.14
CA HIS A 125 2.76 -0.21 13.05
C HIS A 125 3.89 -0.03 14.09
N HIS A 126 5.11 -0.48 13.79
CA HIS A 126 6.25 -0.40 14.71
C HIS A 126 6.53 1.03 15.16
N VAL A 127 6.75 1.17 16.45
CA VAL A 127 7.24 2.41 17.07
C VAL A 127 8.75 2.26 17.27
N PHE A 128 9.54 2.94 16.46
CA PHE A 128 11.01 2.85 16.53
C PHE A 128 11.53 3.35 17.88
N THR A 129 12.49 2.61 18.45
CA THR A 129 13.20 3.04 19.66
C THR A 129 14.42 3.91 19.30
N ALA A 130 14.99 4.59 20.29
CA ALA A 130 16.20 5.36 20.12
C ALA A 130 17.39 4.48 19.71
N GLU A 131 17.48 3.26 20.27
CA GLU A 131 18.52 2.28 19.99
C GLU A 131 18.42 1.76 18.55
N GLU A 132 17.21 1.43 18.09
CA GLU A 132 16.97 1.00 16.71
C GLU A 132 17.30 2.11 15.72
N ALA A 133 16.91 3.34 16.03
CA ALA A 133 17.20 4.50 15.20
C ALA A 133 18.72 4.74 15.09
N ALA A 134 19.42 4.69 16.19
CA ALA A 134 20.88 4.82 16.23
C ALA A 134 21.56 3.68 15.43
N ALA A 135 21.11 2.43 15.60
CA ALA A 135 21.65 1.27 14.90
C ALA A 135 21.47 1.39 13.36
N LEU A 136 20.29 1.85 12.89
CA LEU A 136 20.04 2.08 11.48
C LEU A 136 20.96 3.17 10.90
N VAL A 137 21.11 4.29 11.62
CA VAL A 137 21.99 5.39 11.21
C VAL A 137 23.44 4.93 11.16
N MET A 138 23.93 4.27 12.22
CA MET A 138 25.30 3.78 12.28
C MET A 138 25.61 2.75 11.18
N ALA A 139 24.70 1.82 10.92
CA ALA A 139 24.88 0.82 9.85
C ALA A 139 24.94 1.49 8.47
N ALA A 140 24.08 2.47 8.22
CA ALA A 140 24.11 3.20 6.95
C ALA A 140 25.40 4.02 6.78
N GLU A 141 25.86 4.69 7.83
CA GLU A 141 27.11 5.47 7.80
C GLU A 141 28.35 4.58 7.62
N HIS A 142 28.41 3.48 8.36
CA HIS A 142 29.54 2.53 8.27
C HIS A 142 29.70 1.96 6.86
N ASP A 143 28.57 1.61 6.19
CA ASP A 143 28.60 0.96 4.88
C ASP A 143 28.43 1.96 3.72
N GLY A 144 28.34 3.27 4.00
CA GLY A 144 28.15 4.31 3.00
C GLY A 144 26.82 4.22 2.27
N LEU A 145 25.75 3.79 2.94
CA LEU A 145 24.42 3.57 2.39
C LEU A 145 23.50 4.78 2.60
N ALA A 146 22.58 5.00 1.66
CA ALA A 146 21.45 5.90 1.86
C ALA A 146 20.35 5.17 2.63
N LEU A 147 19.77 5.82 3.65
CA LEU A 147 18.58 5.29 4.34
C LEU A 147 17.32 5.55 3.50
N LEU A 148 16.49 4.52 3.34
CA LEU A 148 15.22 4.60 2.63
C LEU A 148 14.10 3.97 3.44
N THR A 149 12.96 4.66 3.56
CA THR A 149 11.79 4.16 4.27
C THR A 149 10.48 4.54 3.57
N THR A 150 9.36 4.13 4.15
CA THR A 150 8.02 4.46 3.66
C THR A 150 7.55 5.82 4.18
N GLU A 151 6.58 6.45 3.49
CA GLU A 151 5.93 7.67 3.98
C GLU A 151 5.25 7.45 5.34
N LYS A 152 4.68 6.26 5.56
CA LYS A 152 4.03 5.90 6.83
C LYS A 152 5.01 5.85 7.98
N ASP A 153 6.16 5.20 7.79
CA ASP A 153 7.19 5.13 8.83
C ASP A 153 7.81 6.50 9.09
N ARG A 154 8.04 7.28 8.03
CA ARG A 154 8.51 8.66 8.15
C ARG A 154 7.55 9.52 8.98
N ALA A 155 6.24 9.39 8.74
CA ALA A 155 5.22 10.12 9.50
C ALA A 155 5.20 9.70 10.97
N ARG A 156 5.42 8.42 11.29
CA ARG A 156 5.50 7.92 12.68
C ARG A 156 6.73 8.45 13.41
N MET A 157 7.83 8.68 12.73
CA MET A 157 9.04 9.28 13.30
C MET A 157 8.90 10.79 13.54
N ALA A 158 7.98 11.44 12.83
CA ALA A 158 7.79 12.89 12.93
C ALA A 158 7.38 13.33 14.34
N GLY A 159 8.01 14.41 14.83
CA GLY A 159 7.72 14.96 16.15
C GLY A 159 8.34 14.20 17.33
N GLN A 160 9.12 13.16 17.09
CA GLN A 160 9.83 12.41 18.14
C GLN A 160 11.30 12.83 18.19
N PRO A 161 11.75 13.59 19.22
CA PRO A 161 13.14 14.09 19.28
C PRO A 161 14.20 12.98 19.22
N VAL A 162 13.92 11.83 19.82
CA VAL A 162 14.84 10.67 19.84
C VAL A 162 15.02 10.04 18.45
N LEU A 163 14.10 10.26 17.53
CA LEU A 163 14.15 9.76 16.15
C LEU A 163 14.58 10.83 15.13
N ALA A 164 14.86 12.05 15.58
CA ALA A 164 15.13 13.18 14.69
C ALA A 164 16.29 12.92 13.73
N ALA A 165 17.37 12.28 14.20
CA ALA A 165 18.53 11.95 13.38
C ALA A 165 18.17 10.93 12.28
N LEU A 166 17.47 9.84 12.62
CA LEU A 166 17.00 8.84 11.66
C LEU A 166 16.05 9.49 10.65
N ALA A 167 15.08 10.25 11.16
CA ALA A 167 14.13 10.97 10.34
C ALA A 167 14.80 11.95 9.35
N ALA A 168 15.79 12.72 9.77
CA ALA A 168 16.49 13.68 8.92
C ALA A 168 17.35 13.02 7.84
N LYS A 169 17.96 11.87 8.15
CA LYS A 169 18.84 11.12 7.23
C LYS A 169 18.10 10.16 6.30
N SER A 170 16.81 9.86 6.58
CA SER A 170 16.03 8.93 5.79
C SER A 170 15.37 9.61 4.59
N HIS A 171 15.62 9.07 3.42
CA HIS A 171 14.82 9.33 2.22
C HIS A 171 13.49 8.58 2.30
N VAL A 172 12.50 9.08 1.59
CA VAL A 172 11.19 8.43 1.45
C VAL A 172 11.01 8.04 -0.01
N LEU A 173 10.36 6.91 -0.25
CA LEU A 173 9.90 6.52 -1.57
C LEU A 173 8.38 6.78 -1.67
N PRO A 174 7.96 7.97 -2.12
CA PRO A 174 6.55 8.23 -2.36
C PRO A 174 6.04 7.34 -3.48
N VAL A 175 4.83 6.84 -3.34
CA VAL A 175 4.16 6.08 -4.39
C VAL A 175 2.84 6.72 -4.76
N ARG A 176 2.49 6.68 -6.05
CA ARG A 176 1.20 7.13 -6.55
C ARG A 176 0.44 5.96 -7.13
N MET A 177 -0.85 5.93 -6.89
CA MET A 177 -1.74 4.97 -7.55
C MET A 177 -2.09 5.50 -8.94
N LEU A 178 -1.77 4.73 -9.97
CA LEU A 178 -2.23 4.96 -11.33
C LEU A 178 -3.34 3.96 -11.64
N VAL A 179 -4.52 4.45 -11.94
CA VAL A 179 -5.66 3.65 -12.39
C VAL A 179 -5.62 3.62 -13.91
N ASP A 180 -5.66 2.43 -14.50
CA ASP A 180 -5.51 2.27 -15.95
C ASP A 180 -6.75 2.83 -16.70
N GLU A 181 -7.97 2.61 -16.16
CA GLU A 181 -9.23 3.10 -16.73
C GLU A 181 -9.80 4.29 -15.94
N ILE A 182 -8.96 5.28 -15.63
CA ILE A 182 -9.31 6.40 -14.72
C ILE A 182 -10.55 7.19 -15.17
N ASP A 183 -10.69 7.43 -16.48
CA ASP A 183 -11.82 8.21 -17.00
C ASP A 183 -13.15 7.44 -16.87
N ALA A 184 -13.12 6.12 -17.08
CA ALA A 184 -14.30 5.28 -16.88
C ALA A 184 -14.71 5.20 -15.39
N LEU A 185 -13.74 5.02 -14.50
CA LEU A 185 -14.00 5.05 -13.05
C LEU A 185 -14.56 6.41 -12.61
N ARG A 186 -13.95 7.50 -13.11
CA ARG A 186 -14.39 8.87 -12.81
C ARG A 186 -15.82 9.12 -13.28
N ALA A 187 -16.18 8.68 -14.47
CA ALA A 187 -17.52 8.81 -15.01
C ALA A 187 -18.56 8.10 -14.12
N GLN A 188 -18.25 6.90 -13.62
CA GLN A 188 -19.12 6.17 -12.71
C GLN A 188 -19.31 6.88 -11.37
N VAL A 189 -18.22 7.34 -10.75
CA VAL A 189 -18.27 8.08 -9.47
C VAL A 189 -19.08 9.37 -9.60
N LEU A 190 -18.90 10.11 -10.69
CA LEU A 190 -19.66 11.35 -10.94
C LEU A 190 -21.12 11.07 -11.29
N GLY A 191 -21.40 10.00 -12.04
CA GLY A 191 -22.76 9.60 -12.40
C GLY A 191 -23.58 9.09 -11.21
N ALA A 192 -22.94 8.56 -10.18
CA ALA A 192 -23.63 8.12 -8.96
C ALA A 192 -24.24 9.27 -8.14
N ARG A 193 -23.62 10.47 -8.19
CA ARG A 193 -24.15 11.70 -7.53
C ARG A 193 -25.40 12.27 -8.18
N SER A 194 -25.79 11.77 -9.33
CA SER A 194 -26.95 12.28 -10.10
C SER A 194 -28.19 11.38 -9.94
N ARG A 195 -28.13 10.37 -9.07
CA ARG A 195 -29.25 9.47 -8.73
C ARG A 195 -29.73 9.75 -7.31
#